data_1c6f655aeb667cd31f86ee4f30d94a52
#
_entry.id   1c6f655aeb667cd31f86ee4f30d94a52
#
_cell.length_a   1.000
_cell.length_b   1.000
_cell.length_c   1.000
_cell.angle_alpha   90.00
_cell.angle_beta   90.00
_cell.angle_gamma   90.00
#
_symmetry.space_group_name_H-M   'P 1'
#
loop_
_entity.id
_entity.type
_entity.pdbx_description
1 polymer ?
#
loop_
_entity_poly.entity_id
_entity_poly.type
_entity_poly.pdbx_seq_one_letter_code
_entity_poly.pdbx_strand_id
1 'polypeptide(L)'
;MIRKFRLLALLLALGMAAAAAHMPVPPAGSLWKPGVNYTVLSPAQPTNAPAGKIQVLEFFYLACPFCHALEPHLLAWRKTKPAYVQFVRVPVMWAPLQVADARLFYTLEALGRDDLVEQAFHTFHRIEQATGGDENVMVGDTQAKTFALQEAFAERHGVSAAAFANAYHSFYVSTELHEAAQLGQLYQVTDTPTIIIDGRYKTGPSMAGRGADSLAGMDQRTIQLINFLTTWVHDQPHAR
;
A
#
# COMPACT_ATOMS: atom_id res chain seq x y z
N MET A 1 17.56 -28.84 -66.11
CA MET A 1 16.78 -29.63 -65.14
C MET A 1 16.76 -28.83 -63.81
N ILE A 2 15.74 -28.06 -63.58
CA ILE A 2 15.66 -27.24 -62.40
C ILE A 2 14.50 -27.78 -61.51
N ARG A 3 14.89 -28.40 -60.37
CA ARG A 3 13.97 -28.96 -59.39
C ARG A 3 13.40 -27.82 -58.48
N LYS A 4 12.10 -27.58 -58.60
CA LYS A 4 11.36 -26.65 -57.76
C LYS A 4 11.13 -27.28 -56.36
N PHE A 5 11.79 -26.74 -55.32
CA PHE A 5 11.46 -27.03 -53.93
C PHE A 5 10.30 -26.16 -53.50
N ARG A 6 9.14 -26.75 -53.21
CA ARG A 6 8.01 -26.09 -52.55
C ARG A 6 8.24 -26.20 -51.07
N LEU A 7 8.60 -25.10 -50.44
CA LEU A 7 8.56 -24.95 -48.98
C LEU A 7 7.09 -24.73 -48.53
N LEU A 8 6.57 -25.74 -47.83
CA LEU A 8 5.29 -25.68 -47.18
C LEU A 8 5.51 -25.03 -45.79
N ALA A 9 5.24 -23.73 -45.65
CA ALA A 9 5.28 -23.04 -44.36
C ALA A 9 4.03 -23.40 -43.57
N LEU A 10 4.17 -24.30 -42.57
CA LEU A 10 3.12 -24.62 -41.61
C LEU A 10 3.13 -23.52 -40.52
N LEU A 11 2.23 -22.57 -40.65
CA LEU A 11 1.94 -21.57 -39.57
C LEU A 11 1.18 -22.28 -38.46
N LEU A 12 1.89 -22.73 -37.42
CA LEU A 12 1.26 -23.07 -36.13
C LEU A 12 0.86 -21.76 -35.44
N ALA A 13 -0.39 -21.37 -35.59
CA ALA A 13 -1.02 -20.35 -34.70
C ALA A 13 -1.23 -21.00 -33.34
N LEU A 14 -0.28 -20.81 -32.40
CA LEU A 14 -0.51 -21.09 -31.00
C LEU A 14 -1.50 -20.02 -30.49
N GLY A 15 -2.78 -20.36 -30.47
CA GLY A 15 -3.80 -19.60 -29.75
C GLY A 15 -3.53 -19.70 -28.25
N MET A 16 -2.86 -18.69 -27.68
CA MET A 16 -2.88 -18.48 -26.24
C MET A 16 -4.30 -18.06 -25.87
N ALA A 17 -5.16 -19.03 -25.55
CA ALA A 17 -6.38 -18.79 -24.83
C ALA A 17 -5.96 -18.28 -23.44
N ALA A 18 -5.97 -16.95 -23.24
CA ALA A 18 -5.95 -16.36 -21.92
C ALA A 18 -7.20 -16.89 -21.19
N ALA A 19 -7.01 -17.93 -20.40
CA ALA A 19 -8.03 -18.38 -19.46
C ALA A 19 -8.32 -17.17 -18.56
N ALA A 20 -9.43 -16.49 -18.77
CA ALA A 20 -9.94 -15.49 -17.83
C ALA A 20 -10.16 -16.24 -16.52
N ALA A 21 -9.18 -16.18 -15.63
CA ALA A 21 -9.25 -16.78 -14.33
C ALA A 21 -10.49 -16.19 -13.64
N HIS A 22 -11.51 -17.02 -13.47
CA HIS A 22 -12.75 -16.62 -12.83
C HIS A 22 -12.40 -16.17 -11.43
N MET A 23 -12.60 -14.87 -11.16
CA MET A 23 -12.23 -14.25 -9.88
C MET A 23 -13.12 -14.86 -8.78
N PRO A 24 -12.55 -15.52 -7.77
CA PRO A 24 -13.37 -16.07 -6.69
C PRO A 24 -14.00 -14.92 -5.91
N VAL A 25 -15.32 -14.88 -5.89
CA VAL A 25 -16.10 -13.96 -5.07
C VAL A 25 -16.54 -14.71 -3.82
N PRO A 26 -16.39 -14.14 -2.61
CA PRO A 26 -16.91 -14.76 -1.39
C PRO A 26 -18.38 -15.14 -1.51
N PRO A 27 -18.82 -16.25 -0.86
CA PRO A 27 -20.15 -16.81 -1.06
C PRO A 27 -21.26 -15.82 -0.66
N ALA A 28 -22.40 -15.94 -1.35
CA ALA A 28 -23.61 -15.23 -0.97
C ALA A 28 -23.99 -15.61 0.47
N GLY A 29 -24.28 -14.60 1.31
CA GLY A 29 -24.57 -14.80 2.75
C GLY A 29 -23.41 -14.44 3.69
N SER A 30 -22.21 -14.10 3.16
CA SER A 30 -21.18 -13.53 4.02
C SER A 30 -21.60 -12.17 4.58
N LEU A 31 -21.06 -11.81 5.75
CA LEU A 31 -21.23 -10.49 6.34
C LEU A 31 -20.74 -9.36 5.39
N TRP A 32 -19.75 -9.69 4.56
CA TRP A 32 -19.07 -8.75 3.67
C TRP A 32 -19.57 -8.88 2.23
N LYS A 33 -20.01 -7.77 1.65
CA LYS A 33 -20.63 -7.72 0.32
C LYS A 33 -19.77 -6.97 -0.68
N PRO A 34 -19.50 -7.55 -1.87
CA PRO A 34 -18.83 -6.82 -2.96
C PRO A 34 -19.69 -5.62 -3.40
N GLY A 35 -19.04 -4.53 -3.78
CA GLY A 35 -19.69 -3.26 -4.11
C GLY A 35 -20.18 -2.45 -2.92
N VAL A 36 -20.18 -3.03 -1.71
CA VAL A 36 -20.57 -2.36 -0.45
C VAL A 36 -19.37 -2.21 0.49
N ASN A 37 -18.76 -3.32 0.88
CA ASN A 37 -17.65 -3.32 1.84
C ASN A 37 -16.28 -3.42 1.17
N TYR A 38 -16.23 -3.90 -0.04
CA TYR A 38 -15.03 -3.97 -0.88
C TYR A 38 -15.39 -3.98 -2.36
N THR A 39 -14.43 -3.62 -3.21
CA THR A 39 -14.53 -3.73 -4.67
C THR A 39 -13.70 -4.92 -5.14
N VAL A 40 -14.22 -5.70 -6.09
CA VAL A 40 -13.45 -6.72 -6.80
C VAL A 40 -12.78 -6.07 -8.00
N LEU A 41 -11.46 -6.13 -8.07
CA LEU A 41 -10.68 -5.59 -9.17
C LEU A 41 -10.72 -6.56 -10.36
N SER A 42 -11.01 -6.05 -11.54
CA SER A 42 -11.04 -6.83 -12.78
C SER A 42 -10.37 -6.04 -13.90
N PRO A 43 -9.30 -6.56 -14.50
CA PRO A 43 -8.60 -7.78 -14.10
C PRO A 43 -7.91 -7.66 -12.74
N ALA A 44 -7.62 -8.80 -12.09
CA ALA A 44 -6.73 -8.83 -10.95
C ALA A 44 -5.34 -8.33 -11.35
N GLN A 45 -4.70 -7.59 -10.48
CA GLN A 45 -3.35 -7.10 -10.71
C GLN A 45 -2.30 -8.09 -10.17
N PRO A 46 -1.14 -8.21 -10.83
CA PRO A 46 -0.06 -9.03 -10.32
C PRO A 46 0.45 -8.49 -8.98
N THR A 47 0.93 -9.37 -8.12
CA THR A 47 1.55 -9.01 -6.85
C THR A 47 3.03 -9.36 -6.83
N ASN A 48 3.83 -8.63 -6.06
CA ASN A 48 5.24 -8.92 -5.82
C ASN A 48 5.44 -9.79 -4.58
N ALA A 49 4.38 -10.44 -4.09
CA ALA A 49 4.48 -11.31 -2.93
C ALA A 49 5.31 -12.56 -3.24
N PRO A 50 6.16 -13.02 -2.32
CA PRO A 50 6.82 -14.31 -2.43
C PRO A 50 5.81 -15.44 -2.63
N ALA A 51 6.23 -16.53 -3.27
CA ALA A 51 5.37 -17.69 -3.46
C ALA A 51 4.77 -18.18 -2.12
N GLY A 52 3.46 -18.40 -2.08
CA GLY A 52 2.74 -18.80 -0.87
C GLY A 52 2.34 -17.64 0.04
N LYS A 53 2.64 -16.41 -0.32
CA LYS A 53 2.20 -15.23 0.43
C LYS A 53 1.04 -14.52 -0.26
N ILE A 54 0.15 -13.98 0.54
CA ILE A 54 -0.94 -13.09 0.14
C ILE A 54 -0.51 -11.68 0.47
N GLN A 55 -0.45 -10.82 -0.53
CA GLN A 55 -0.07 -9.43 -0.35
C GLN A 55 -1.24 -8.60 0.17
N VAL A 56 -0.98 -7.80 1.19
CA VAL A 56 -1.86 -6.74 1.66
C VAL A 56 -1.09 -5.43 1.54
N LEU A 57 -1.55 -4.53 0.66
CA LEU A 57 -0.99 -3.19 0.52
C LEU A 57 -1.86 -2.20 1.29
N GLU A 58 -1.22 -1.27 2.00
CA GLU A 58 -1.84 -0.08 2.54
C GLU A 58 -1.34 1.13 1.78
N PHE A 59 -2.22 1.83 1.07
CA PHE A 59 -1.94 3.15 0.52
C PHE A 59 -2.27 4.22 1.55
N PHE A 60 -1.29 5.05 1.88
CA PHE A 60 -1.36 6.00 2.99
C PHE A 60 -0.52 7.26 2.73
N TYR A 61 -0.55 8.21 3.64
CA TYR A 61 0.49 9.24 3.83
C TYR A 61 0.57 9.63 5.32
N LEU A 62 1.72 10.12 5.76
CA LEU A 62 2.01 10.32 7.20
C LEU A 62 1.10 11.37 7.85
N ALA A 63 0.74 12.42 7.13
CA ALA A 63 -0.17 13.46 7.63
C ALA A 63 -1.67 13.09 7.48
N CYS A 64 -2.01 11.86 7.05
CA CYS A 64 -3.40 11.43 6.88
C CYS A 64 -4.09 11.13 8.22
N PRO A 65 -5.13 11.87 8.64
CA PRO A 65 -5.80 11.66 9.92
C PRO A 65 -6.50 10.29 10.01
N PHE A 66 -7.08 9.80 8.91
CA PHE A 66 -7.72 8.49 8.88
C PHE A 66 -6.69 7.34 8.88
N CYS A 67 -5.50 7.54 8.28
CA CYS A 67 -4.41 6.58 8.37
C CYS A 67 -3.87 6.52 9.81
N HIS A 68 -3.70 7.68 10.45
CA HIS A 68 -3.29 7.76 11.86
C HIS A 68 -4.31 7.07 12.79
N ALA A 69 -5.60 7.24 12.56
CA ALA A 69 -6.64 6.56 13.33
C ALA A 69 -6.60 5.03 13.16
N LEU A 70 -6.36 4.54 11.93
CA LEU A 70 -6.26 3.12 11.63
C LEU A 70 -4.95 2.48 12.16
N GLU A 71 -3.89 3.27 12.33
CA GLU A 71 -2.53 2.80 12.67
C GLU A 71 -2.47 1.89 13.90
N PRO A 72 -3.07 2.20 15.06
CA PRO A 72 -3.04 1.31 16.24
C PRO A 72 -3.64 -0.07 15.95
N HIS A 73 -4.70 -0.13 15.12
CA HIS A 73 -5.36 -1.37 14.72
C HIS A 73 -4.47 -2.19 13.78
N LEU A 74 -3.81 -1.54 12.82
CA LEU A 74 -2.84 -2.18 11.91
C LEU A 74 -1.61 -2.69 12.65
N LEU A 75 -1.06 -1.92 13.59
CA LEU A 75 0.08 -2.35 14.41
C LEU A 75 -0.26 -3.59 15.25
N ALA A 76 -1.44 -3.62 15.88
CA ALA A 76 -1.91 -4.79 16.61
C ALA A 76 -2.09 -6.00 15.69
N TRP A 77 -2.71 -5.79 14.53
CA TRP A 77 -2.91 -6.84 13.53
C TRP A 77 -1.61 -7.36 12.94
N ARG A 78 -0.64 -6.51 12.64
CA ARG A 78 0.69 -6.92 12.12
C ARG A 78 1.40 -7.91 13.03
N LYS A 79 1.19 -7.81 14.36
CA LYS A 79 1.78 -8.73 15.35
C LYS A 79 1.12 -10.12 15.34
N THR A 80 -0.12 -10.21 14.91
CA THR A 80 -0.95 -11.43 14.99
C THR A 80 -1.40 -11.98 13.64
N LYS A 81 -1.15 -11.26 12.53
CA LYS A 81 -1.54 -11.69 11.20
C LYS A 81 -0.96 -13.06 10.85
N PRO A 82 -1.66 -13.88 10.06
CA PRO A 82 -1.15 -15.17 9.61
C PRO A 82 0.20 -15.06 8.89
N ALA A 83 1.04 -16.08 9.07
CA ALA A 83 2.37 -16.11 8.45
C ALA A 83 2.33 -16.07 6.91
N TYR A 84 1.23 -16.50 6.30
CA TYR A 84 1.03 -16.42 4.85
C TYR A 84 0.68 -15.01 4.35
N VAL A 85 0.47 -14.01 5.23
CA VAL A 85 0.17 -12.63 4.83
C VAL A 85 1.44 -11.79 4.85
N GLN A 86 1.75 -11.16 3.70
CA GLN A 86 2.74 -10.10 3.57
C GLN A 86 2.03 -8.74 3.61
N PHE A 87 2.39 -7.88 4.56
CA PHE A 87 1.89 -6.51 4.64
C PHE A 87 2.96 -5.54 4.14
N VAL A 88 2.57 -4.64 3.25
CA VAL A 88 3.44 -3.61 2.65
C VAL A 88 2.73 -2.27 2.67
N ARG A 89 3.42 -1.21 3.02
CA ARG A 89 2.96 0.17 2.94
C ARG A 89 3.43 0.82 1.66
N VAL A 90 2.53 1.58 1.03
CA VAL A 90 2.79 2.31 -0.20
C VAL A 90 2.30 3.75 -0.01
N PRO A 91 3.19 4.73 0.14
CA PRO A 91 2.76 6.11 0.30
C PRO A 91 2.19 6.67 -1.01
N VAL A 92 1.11 7.46 -0.91
CA VAL A 92 0.57 8.22 -2.04
C VAL A 92 1.32 9.52 -2.26
N MET A 93 1.29 10.07 -3.49
CA MET A 93 2.06 11.25 -3.88
C MET A 93 1.27 12.18 -4.78
N TRP A 94 0.06 12.56 -4.36
CA TRP A 94 -0.84 13.41 -5.17
C TRP A 94 -0.49 14.90 -5.12
N ALA A 95 0.19 15.34 -4.07
CA ALA A 95 0.58 16.74 -3.86
C ALA A 95 1.97 16.83 -3.21
N PRO A 96 2.62 18.01 -3.20
CA PRO A 96 3.96 18.17 -2.64
C PRO A 96 4.13 17.67 -1.20
N LEU A 97 3.12 17.82 -0.35
CA LEU A 97 3.10 17.28 1.01
C LEU A 97 3.30 15.75 1.00
N GLN A 98 2.49 15.03 0.25
CA GLN A 98 2.58 13.57 0.19
C GLN A 98 3.89 13.09 -0.44
N VAL A 99 4.44 13.82 -1.41
CA VAL A 99 5.77 13.51 -1.97
C VAL A 99 6.87 13.63 -0.90
N ALA A 100 6.79 14.66 -0.06
CA ALA A 100 7.73 14.85 1.04
C ALA A 100 7.58 13.75 2.11
N ASP A 101 6.35 13.39 2.45
CA ASP A 101 6.02 12.30 3.37
C ASP A 101 6.52 10.94 2.85
N ALA A 102 6.28 10.66 1.58
CA ALA A 102 6.74 9.44 0.92
C ALA A 102 8.26 9.31 0.94
N ARG A 103 8.97 10.41 0.71
CA ARG A 103 10.44 10.43 0.77
C ARG A 103 10.93 10.15 2.18
N LEU A 104 10.34 10.78 3.19
CA LEU A 104 10.67 10.48 4.60
C LEU A 104 10.44 9.00 4.91
N PHE A 105 9.28 8.47 4.56
CA PHE A 105 8.93 7.07 4.79
C PHE A 105 9.99 6.12 4.22
N TYR A 106 10.32 6.25 2.94
CA TYR A 106 11.32 5.38 2.30
C TYR A 106 12.76 5.66 2.80
N THR A 107 13.04 6.87 3.28
CA THR A 107 14.32 7.16 3.94
C THR A 107 14.45 6.39 5.26
N LEU A 108 13.37 6.35 6.07
CA LEU A 108 13.36 5.59 7.31
C LEU A 108 13.48 4.07 7.04
N GLU A 109 12.80 3.58 6.01
CA GLU A 109 12.90 2.18 5.57
C GLU A 109 14.32 1.83 5.12
N ALA A 110 14.96 2.68 4.28
CA ALA A 110 16.35 2.51 3.85
C ALA A 110 17.36 2.48 5.00
N LEU A 111 17.03 3.14 6.10
CA LEU A 111 17.81 3.14 7.33
C LEU A 111 17.51 1.97 8.26
N GLY A 112 16.52 1.12 7.93
CA GLY A 112 16.01 0.06 8.80
C GLY A 112 15.34 0.60 10.07
N ARG A 113 14.75 1.80 9.99
CA ARG A 113 14.12 2.51 11.08
C ARG A 113 12.60 2.55 10.95
N ASP A 114 11.99 1.40 10.65
CA ASP A 114 10.53 1.25 10.59
C ASP A 114 9.83 1.62 11.91
N ASP A 115 10.57 1.53 13.03
CA ASP A 115 10.12 1.98 14.35
C ASP A 115 9.78 3.49 14.38
N LEU A 116 10.39 4.28 13.53
CA LEU A 116 10.16 5.72 13.45
C LEU A 116 8.93 6.11 12.63
N VAL A 117 8.35 5.19 11.87
CA VAL A 117 7.13 5.47 11.08
C VAL A 117 5.97 5.85 12.00
N GLU A 118 5.76 5.11 13.11
CA GLU A 118 4.76 5.45 14.12
C GLU A 118 5.03 6.81 14.76
N GLN A 119 6.31 7.11 15.07
CA GLN A 119 6.71 8.41 15.61
C GLN A 119 6.48 9.55 14.62
N ALA A 120 6.67 9.30 13.32
CA ALA A 120 6.38 10.26 12.27
C ALA A 120 4.87 10.55 12.21
N PHE A 121 4.00 9.53 12.20
CA PHE A 121 2.54 9.72 12.30
C PHE A 121 2.19 10.60 13.51
N HIS A 122 2.68 10.27 14.69
CA HIS A 122 2.41 11.05 15.91
C HIS A 122 2.95 12.48 15.83
N THR A 123 4.09 12.70 15.19
CA THR A 123 4.68 14.03 15.07
C THR A 123 3.81 14.91 14.17
N PHE A 124 3.39 14.42 13.00
CA PHE A 124 2.49 15.15 12.13
C PHE A 124 1.18 15.52 12.83
N HIS A 125 0.52 14.55 13.49
CA HIS A 125 -0.80 14.76 14.07
C HIS A 125 -0.80 15.50 15.42
N ARG A 126 0.29 15.46 16.20
CA ARG A 126 0.41 16.21 17.45
C ARG A 126 0.41 17.71 17.20
N ILE A 127 1.00 18.14 16.13
CA ILE A 127 1.14 19.55 15.81
C ILE A 127 -0.10 20.06 15.11
N GLU A 128 -0.76 19.26 14.29
CA GLU A 128 -2.10 19.56 13.81
C GLU A 128 -3.04 19.93 14.98
N GLN A 129 -3.03 19.15 16.07
CA GLN A 129 -3.81 19.45 17.26
C GLN A 129 -3.35 20.73 17.98
N ALA A 130 -2.06 21.04 17.98
CA ALA A 130 -1.51 22.22 18.68
C ALA A 130 -1.63 23.52 17.88
N THR A 131 -1.62 23.45 16.55
CA THR A 131 -1.59 24.61 15.64
C THR A 131 -2.90 24.88 14.92
N GLY A 132 -3.90 24.05 15.13
CA GLY A 132 -5.21 24.20 14.48
C GLY A 132 -5.23 23.84 13.00
N GLY A 133 -4.32 22.98 12.57
CA GLY A 133 -4.28 22.45 11.21
C GLY A 133 -3.11 22.92 10.35
N ASP A 134 -2.02 23.42 10.96
CA ASP A 134 -0.79 23.64 10.22
C ASP A 134 -0.07 22.31 9.99
N GLU A 135 -0.35 21.68 8.84
CA GLU A 135 0.12 20.36 8.43
C GLU A 135 1.64 20.31 8.16
N ASN A 136 2.36 21.44 8.27
CA ASN A 136 3.70 21.63 7.71
C ASN A 136 4.86 21.45 8.69
N VAL A 137 4.74 20.56 9.66
CA VAL A 137 5.77 20.37 10.67
C VAL A 137 7.06 19.74 10.17
N MET A 138 6.92 18.86 9.21
CA MET A 138 8.05 18.18 8.57
C MET A 138 8.13 18.49 7.07
N VAL A 139 7.36 19.47 6.60
CA VAL A 139 7.36 19.95 5.21
C VAL A 139 7.46 21.46 5.20
N GLY A 140 8.53 21.99 4.67
CA GLY A 140 8.75 23.43 4.51
C GLY A 140 8.30 23.95 3.15
N ASP A 141 8.36 25.27 2.99
CA ASP A 141 8.06 25.98 1.75
C ASP A 141 9.08 25.72 0.62
N THR A 142 10.22 25.13 0.94
CA THR A 142 11.26 24.70 -0.01
C THR A 142 11.71 23.28 0.26
N GLN A 143 12.30 22.62 -0.75
CA GLN A 143 12.87 21.28 -0.58
C GLN A 143 13.98 21.26 0.48
N ALA A 144 14.83 22.31 0.52
CA ALA A 144 15.90 22.40 1.51
C ALA A 144 15.36 22.51 2.93
N LYS A 145 14.29 23.27 3.13
CA LYS A 145 13.64 23.40 4.45
C LYS A 145 12.93 22.12 4.86
N THR A 146 12.26 21.44 3.91
CA THR A 146 11.67 20.11 4.13
C THR A 146 12.73 19.10 4.55
N PHE A 147 13.85 19.03 3.82
CA PHE A 147 14.96 18.16 4.17
C PHE A 147 15.47 18.44 5.60
N ALA A 148 15.73 19.71 5.95
CA ALA A 148 16.23 20.08 7.27
C ALA A 148 15.26 19.71 8.41
N LEU A 149 13.94 19.86 8.19
CA LEU A 149 12.92 19.48 9.18
C LEU A 149 12.89 17.96 9.39
N GLN A 150 12.95 17.17 8.31
CA GLN A 150 12.95 15.71 8.36
C GLN A 150 14.27 15.15 8.92
N GLU A 151 15.41 15.77 8.58
CA GLU A 151 16.71 15.44 9.16
C GLU A 151 16.70 15.68 10.67
N ALA A 152 16.23 16.85 11.12
CA ALA A 152 16.11 17.16 12.55
C ALA A 152 15.15 16.22 13.29
N PHE A 153 14.09 15.73 12.65
CA PHE A 153 13.25 14.66 13.21
C PHE A 153 14.07 13.38 13.40
N ALA A 154 14.79 12.94 12.38
CA ALA A 154 15.58 11.72 12.43
C ALA A 154 16.72 11.81 13.47
N GLU A 155 17.40 12.96 13.57
CA GLU A 155 18.45 13.20 14.57
C GLU A 155 17.93 13.11 16.01
N ARG A 156 16.75 13.67 16.30
CA ARG A 156 16.11 13.54 17.62
C ARG A 156 15.82 12.09 18.00
N HIS A 157 15.79 11.20 17.02
CA HIS A 157 15.55 9.76 17.20
C HIS A 157 16.83 8.92 17.00
N GLY A 158 18.01 9.55 17.05
CA GLY A 158 19.30 8.86 17.05
C GLY A 158 19.85 8.48 15.67
N VAL A 159 19.30 9.02 14.59
CA VAL A 159 19.88 8.89 13.24
C VAL A 159 20.84 10.05 13.01
N SER A 160 22.06 9.77 12.58
CA SER A 160 23.02 10.88 12.28
C SER A 160 22.62 11.62 11.00
N ALA A 161 22.91 12.94 10.93
CA ALA A 161 22.67 13.76 9.74
C ALA A 161 23.28 13.12 8.47
N ALA A 162 24.51 12.63 8.55
CA ALA A 162 25.17 11.99 7.41
C ALA A 162 24.45 10.73 6.94
N ALA A 163 23.96 9.87 7.86
CA ALA A 163 23.21 8.67 7.50
C ALA A 163 21.87 9.05 6.88
N PHE A 164 21.16 10.03 7.46
CA PHE A 164 19.89 10.50 6.90
C PHE A 164 20.07 11.08 5.50
N ALA A 165 21.03 12.00 5.30
CA ALA A 165 21.29 12.61 4.00
C ALA A 165 21.65 11.58 2.92
N ASN A 166 22.50 10.59 3.26
CA ASN A 166 22.87 9.52 2.33
C ASN A 166 21.67 8.66 1.93
N ALA A 167 20.79 8.29 2.88
CA ALA A 167 19.59 7.53 2.60
C ALA A 167 18.58 8.35 1.79
N TYR A 168 18.32 9.60 2.19
CA TYR A 168 17.34 10.50 1.57
C TYR A 168 17.62 10.78 0.09
N HIS A 169 18.91 10.87 -0.28
CA HIS A 169 19.33 11.08 -1.67
C HIS A 169 19.73 9.80 -2.40
N SER A 170 19.47 8.62 -1.81
CA SER A 170 19.86 7.35 -2.40
C SER A 170 19.05 7.02 -3.66
N PHE A 171 19.64 6.17 -4.51
CA PHE A 171 18.94 5.58 -5.65
C PHE A 171 17.77 4.72 -5.18
N TYR A 172 17.92 3.99 -4.06
CA TYR A 172 16.85 3.17 -3.48
C TYR A 172 15.60 4.03 -3.22
N VAL A 173 15.70 5.11 -2.46
CA VAL A 173 14.55 5.99 -2.16
C VAL A 173 13.91 6.53 -3.44
N SER A 174 14.72 6.90 -4.44
CA SER A 174 14.20 7.41 -5.71
C SER A 174 13.44 6.33 -6.49
N THR A 175 13.90 5.08 -6.44
CA THR A 175 13.24 3.93 -7.08
C THR A 175 11.92 3.61 -6.39
N GLU A 176 11.90 3.53 -5.04
CA GLU A 176 10.69 3.25 -4.27
C GLU A 176 9.60 4.31 -4.49
N LEU A 177 9.98 5.59 -4.57
CA LEU A 177 9.04 6.67 -4.91
C LEU A 177 8.41 6.47 -6.30
N HIS A 178 9.22 6.04 -7.27
CA HIS A 178 8.71 5.77 -8.61
C HIS A 178 7.77 4.56 -8.64
N GLU A 179 8.13 3.48 -7.96
CA GLU A 179 7.31 2.27 -7.87
C GLU A 179 5.99 2.54 -7.13
N ALA A 180 6.03 3.31 -6.04
CA ALA A 180 4.82 3.71 -5.31
C ALA A 180 3.86 4.52 -6.19
N ALA A 181 4.38 5.45 -7.00
CA ALA A 181 3.56 6.21 -7.95
C ALA A 181 2.90 5.30 -8.99
N GLN A 182 3.63 4.32 -9.52
CA GLN A 182 3.10 3.35 -10.47
C GLN A 182 2.02 2.47 -9.84
N LEU A 183 2.24 1.98 -8.60
CA LEU A 183 1.25 1.18 -7.88
C LEU A 183 -0.02 2.00 -7.60
N GLY A 184 0.10 3.26 -7.18
CA GLY A 184 -1.04 4.15 -6.99
C GLY A 184 -1.90 4.32 -8.24
N GLN A 185 -1.26 4.45 -9.40
CA GLN A 185 -1.94 4.51 -10.70
C GLN A 185 -2.56 3.16 -11.08
N LEU A 186 -1.83 2.06 -10.93
CA LEU A 186 -2.27 0.71 -11.26
C LEU A 186 -3.56 0.34 -10.52
N TYR A 187 -3.63 0.65 -9.23
CA TYR A 187 -4.79 0.39 -8.38
C TYR A 187 -5.83 1.52 -8.38
N GLN A 188 -5.61 2.58 -9.17
CA GLN A 188 -6.49 3.76 -9.24
C GLN A 188 -6.87 4.25 -7.83
N VAL A 189 -5.84 4.49 -7.01
CA VAL A 189 -6.02 4.94 -5.62
C VAL A 189 -6.38 6.41 -5.61
N THR A 190 -7.52 6.74 -5.01
CA THR A 190 -8.07 8.10 -4.96
C THR A 190 -8.32 8.60 -3.54
N ASP A 191 -8.20 7.72 -2.56
CA ASP A 191 -8.40 8.00 -1.13
C ASP A 191 -7.44 7.20 -0.25
N THR A 192 -7.25 7.64 0.99
CA THR A 192 -6.43 6.98 2.00
C THR A 192 -7.14 6.93 3.36
N PRO A 193 -6.95 5.86 4.13
CA PRO A 193 -6.20 4.66 3.77
C PRO A 193 -6.98 3.76 2.79
N THR A 194 -6.32 3.31 1.73
CA THR A 194 -6.86 2.29 0.82
C THR A 194 -6.08 0.99 1.03
N ILE A 195 -6.80 -0.12 1.15
CA ILE A 195 -6.24 -1.46 1.33
C ILE A 195 -6.48 -2.29 0.08
N ILE A 196 -5.42 -2.89 -0.46
CA ILE A 196 -5.50 -3.87 -1.55
C ILE A 196 -5.11 -5.24 -1.02
N ILE A 197 -5.92 -6.24 -1.27
CA ILE A 197 -5.65 -7.63 -0.89
C ILE A 197 -5.44 -8.47 -2.15
N ASP A 198 -4.27 -9.08 -2.27
CA ASP A 198 -3.85 -10.01 -3.33
C ASP A 198 -4.05 -9.47 -4.76
N GLY A 199 -3.92 -8.16 -4.95
CA GLY A 199 -4.19 -7.52 -6.24
C GLY A 199 -5.65 -7.66 -6.72
N ARG A 200 -6.55 -8.15 -5.89
CA ARG A 200 -7.92 -8.57 -6.26
C ARG A 200 -9.02 -7.78 -5.59
N TYR A 201 -8.82 -7.41 -4.33
CA TYR A 201 -9.85 -6.73 -3.54
C TYR A 201 -9.35 -5.39 -3.04
N LYS A 202 -10.16 -4.36 -3.25
CA LYS A 202 -9.90 -2.99 -2.80
C LYS A 202 -10.93 -2.61 -1.74
N THR A 203 -10.46 -2.11 -0.59
CA THR A 203 -11.28 -1.64 0.52
C THR A 203 -10.59 -0.51 1.28
N GLY A 204 -11.18 -0.06 2.36
CA GLY A 204 -10.68 0.94 3.30
C GLY A 204 -11.74 1.20 4.35
N PRO A 205 -11.48 2.02 5.39
CA PRO A 205 -12.45 2.28 6.47
C PRO A 205 -13.79 2.81 5.97
N SER A 206 -13.81 3.63 4.95
CA SER A 206 -15.04 4.18 4.35
C SER A 206 -15.96 3.10 3.76
N MET A 207 -15.39 2.01 3.26
CA MET A 207 -16.15 0.88 2.69
C MET A 207 -16.38 -0.22 3.72
N ALA A 208 -15.31 -0.75 4.32
CA ALA A 208 -15.39 -1.82 5.32
C ALA A 208 -16.24 -1.42 6.52
N GLY A 209 -16.10 -0.16 6.93
CA GLY A 209 -16.76 0.39 8.09
C GLY A 209 -18.24 0.72 7.94
N ARG A 210 -18.85 0.52 6.77
CA ARG A 210 -20.27 0.82 6.57
C ARG A 210 -21.15 0.12 7.61
N GLY A 211 -21.96 0.90 8.32
CA GLY A 211 -22.81 0.44 9.41
C GLY A 211 -22.11 0.40 10.77
N ALA A 212 -20.90 0.96 10.90
CA ALA A 212 -20.29 1.23 12.19
C ALA A 212 -20.74 2.61 12.74
N ASP A 213 -20.84 2.70 14.07
CA ASP A 213 -21.33 3.91 14.76
C ASP A 213 -20.20 4.88 15.14
N SER A 214 -18.96 4.52 14.87
CA SER A 214 -17.77 5.30 15.23
C SER A 214 -16.60 5.04 14.28
N LEU A 215 -15.63 5.98 14.25
CA LEU A 215 -14.40 5.82 13.51
C LEU A 215 -13.63 4.56 13.96
N ALA A 216 -13.47 4.36 15.26
CA ALA A 216 -12.82 3.14 15.78
C ALA A 216 -13.56 1.85 15.38
N GLY A 217 -14.89 1.89 15.30
CA GLY A 217 -15.69 0.78 14.78
C GLY A 217 -15.43 0.52 13.28
N MET A 218 -15.26 1.58 12.49
CA MET A 218 -14.90 1.47 11.07
C MET A 218 -13.51 0.84 10.91
N ASP A 219 -12.54 1.26 11.71
CA ASP A 219 -11.18 0.73 11.69
C ASP A 219 -11.14 -0.74 12.10
N GLN A 220 -11.86 -1.10 13.16
CA GLN A 220 -11.99 -2.50 13.59
C GLN A 220 -12.62 -3.39 12.50
N ARG A 221 -13.68 -2.90 11.84
CA ARG A 221 -14.31 -3.63 10.72
C ARG A 221 -13.35 -3.77 9.53
N THR A 222 -12.50 -2.77 9.30
CA THR A 222 -11.48 -2.85 8.26
C THR A 222 -10.50 -4.00 8.51
N ILE A 223 -10.01 -4.15 9.75
CA ILE A 223 -9.16 -5.29 10.13
C ILE A 223 -9.89 -6.62 10.00
N GLN A 224 -11.16 -6.69 10.40
CA GLN A 224 -11.97 -7.90 10.25
C GLN A 224 -12.13 -8.29 8.77
N LEU A 225 -12.36 -7.32 7.89
CA LEU A 225 -12.48 -7.58 6.46
C LEU A 225 -11.14 -8.00 5.83
N ILE A 226 -10.02 -7.40 6.24
CA ILE A 226 -8.68 -7.84 5.81
C ILE A 226 -8.48 -9.32 6.17
N ASN A 227 -8.77 -9.71 7.41
CA ASN A 227 -8.66 -11.09 7.86
C ASN A 227 -9.57 -12.02 7.04
N PHE A 228 -10.81 -11.62 6.84
CA PHE A 228 -11.76 -12.40 6.05
C PHE A 228 -11.27 -12.62 4.62
N LEU A 229 -10.86 -11.56 3.91
CA LEU A 229 -10.42 -11.65 2.51
C LEU A 229 -9.09 -12.39 2.36
N THR A 230 -8.14 -12.21 3.28
CA THR A 230 -6.88 -12.96 3.25
C THR A 230 -7.09 -14.45 3.52
N THR A 231 -7.97 -14.82 4.46
CA THR A 231 -8.35 -16.22 4.69
C THR A 231 -9.08 -16.78 3.47
N TRP A 232 -10.03 -16.02 2.93
CA TRP A 232 -10.76 -16.43 1.72
C TRP A 232 -9.82 -16.75 0.55
N VAL A 233 -8.84 -15.87 0.27
CA VAL A 233 -7.85 -16.09 -0.80
C VAL A 233 -6.97 -17.31 -0.49
N HIS A 234 -6.54 -17.46 0.77
CA HIS A 234 -5.70 -18.58 1.19
C HIS A 234 -6.36 -19.93 0.98
N ASP A 235 -7.67 -20.03 1.25
CA ASP A 235 -8.40 -21.27 1.22
C ASP A 235 -8.87 -21.66 -0.21
N GLN A 236 -8.70 -20.76 -1.20
CA GLN A 236 -9.01 -21.12 -2.58
C GLN A 236 -7.99 -22.13 -3.14
N PRO A 237 -8.47 -23.18 -3.85
CA PRO A 237 -7.54 -24.04 -4.58
C PRO A 237 -6.75 -23.18 -5.56
N HIS A 238 -5.44 -23.19 -5.41
CA HIS A 238 -4.54 -22.31 -6.14
C HIS A 238 -4.61 -22.57 -7.65
N ALA A 239 -5.33 -21.74 -8.37
CA ALA A 239 -5.07 -21.48 -9.77
C ALA A 239 -3.80 -20.60 -9.83
N ARG A 240 -2.63 -21.22 -9.65
CA ARG A 240 -1.31 -20.61 -9.87
C ARG A 240 -0.77 -21.02 -11.20
#